data_0bd4455690f06cbaa739171e8f339247
#
_entry.id   0bd4455690f06cbaa739171e8f339247
#
_cell.length_a   1.000
_cell.length_b   1.000
_cell.length_c   1.000
_cell.angle_alpha   90.00
_cell.angle_beta   90.00
_cell.angle_gamma   90.00
#
_symmetry.space_group_name_H-M   'P 1'
#
loop_
_entity.id
_entity.type
_entity.pdbx_description
1 polymer ?
#
loop_
_entity_poly.entity_id
_entity_poly.type
_entity_poly.pdbx_seq_one_letter_code
_entity_poly.pdbx_strand_id
1 'polypeptide(L)'
;PSKNQYEYQKQELAAFCHFGPNTFNEIEWGEHYGDKTPNEIFKLTEDFDADTLVKTLKEAGFKKLIVTAKHHDGFCIWASEATQYDVSGATNYQGGKGDVLADISKACTEHDMDMGLYLSPWDIHDESYGYKDASGKALVEFVDTNNDGKPDKNQPVNGLTWEQVKQQDAKDYNKYYNDQLIEILGNDKYGNKGHFKE
;
A
#
# COMPACT_ATOMS: atom_id res chain seq x y z
N PRO A 1 -17.68 -25.86 -1.74
CA PRO A 1 -17.06 -24.58 -2.07
C PRO A 1 -17.34 -24.20 -3.52
N SER A 2 -17.37 -22.90 -3.83
CA SER A 2 -17.37 -22.43 -5.21
C SER A 2 -16.06 -22.83 -5.91
N LYS A 3 -16.03 -22.73 -7.26
CA LYS A 3 -14.79 -23.00 -8.01
C LYS A 3 -13.62 -22.14 -7.50
N ASN A 4 -13.86 -20.85 -7.25
CA ASN A 4 -12.80 -19.94 -6.79
C ASN A 4 -12.30 -20.31 -5.38
N GLN A 5 -13.19 -20.67 -4.46
CA GLN A 5 -12.81 -21.15 -3.12
C GLN A 5 -11.98 -22.44 -3.21
N TYR A 6 -12.33 -23.34 -4.08
CA TYR A 6 -11.58 -24.58 -4.28
C TYR A 6 -10.19 -24.32 -4.87
N GLU A 7 -10.08 -23.46 -5.90
CA GLU A 7 -8.78 -23.08 -6.47
C GLU A 7 -7.91 -22.33 -5.44
N TYR A 8 -8.50 -21.48 -4.60
CA TYR A 8 -7.79 -20.83 -3.50
C TYR A 8 -7.23 -21.86 -2.50
N GLN A 9 -8.04 -22.82 -2.09
CA GLN A 9 -7.60 -23.87 -1.16
C GLN A 9 -6.46 -24.72 -1.73
N LYS A 10 -6.42 -24.95 -3.04
CA LYS A 10 -5.35 -25.71 -3.72
C LYS A 10 -4.00 -24.96 -3.73
N GLN A 11 -3.99 -23.67 -3.49
CA GLN A 11 -2.74 -22.91 -3.41
C GLN A 11 -1.93 -23.27 -2.15
N GLU A 12 -2.59 -23.65 -1.06
CA GLU A 12 -2.02 -24.13 0.22
C GLU A 12 -0.97 -23.18 0.83
N LEU A 13 0.10 -22.87 0.10
CA LEU A 13 1.24 -22.11 0.59
C LEU A 13 1.36 -20.77 -0.15
N ALA A 14 1.10 -19.68 0.57
CA ALA A 14 1.28 -18.30 0.11
C ALA A 14 2.37 -17.60 0.93
N ALA A 15 3.23 -16.85 0.26
CA ALA A 15 4.18 -15.96 0.91
C ALA A 15 3.57 -14.55 1.03
N PHE A 16 3.83 -13.87 2.13
CA PHE A 16 3.52 -12.46 2.30
C PHE A 16 4.85 -11.69 2.39
N CYS A 17 5.14 -10.86 1.38
CA CYS A 17 6.29 -9.97 1.37
C CYS A 17 5.87 -8.60 1.91
N HIS A 18 6.02 -8.41 3.22
CA HIS A 18 5.78 -7.14 3.88
C HIS A 18 7.05 -6.28 3.77
N PHE A 19 7.11 -5.45 2.74
CA PHE A 19 8.29 -4.70 2.36
C PHE A 19 7.92 -3.24 2.05
N GLY A 20 8.74 -2.32 2.53
CA GLY A 20 8.53 -0.88 2.35
C GLY A 20 9.57 -0.06 3.14
N PRO A 21 9.37 1.26 3.32
CA PRO A 21 10.28 2.11 4.06
C PRO A 21 10.60 1.59 5.47
N ASN A 22 9.62 0.98 6.12
CA ASN A 22 9.71 0.48 7.50
C ASN A 22 10.79 -0.60 7.64
N THR A 23 11.03 -1.39 6.60
CA THR A 23 12.09 -2.40 6.52
C THR A 23 13.49 -1.80 6.76
N PHE A 24 13.72 -0.56 6.30
CA PHE A 24 15.02 0.11 6.39
C PHE A 24 15.16 0.97 7.64
N ASN A 25 14.07 1.23 8.35
CA ASN A 25 14.04 2.17 9.47
C ASN A 25 13.69 1.49 10.81
N GLU A 26 13.53 0.16 10.81
CA GLU A 26 13.25 -0.68 11.99
C GLU A 26 12.01 -0.21 12.76
N ILE A 27 10.97 0.21 12.05
CA ILE A 27 9.68 0.64 12.62
C ILE A 27 8.54 -0.13 12.00
N GLU A 28 7.37 -0.15 12.66
CA GLU A 28 6.24 -0.95 12.21
C GLU A 28 5.33 -0.20 11.23
N TRP A 29 4.96 1.05 11.53
CA TRP A 29 3.91 1.76 10.80
C TRP A 29 4.35 3.06 10.12
N GLY A 30 5.54 3.58 10.41
CA GLY A 30 6.09 4.77 9.77
C GLY A 30 5.47 6.10 10.22
N GLU A 31 4.79 6.12 11.36
CA GLU A 31 4.11 7.31 11.91
C GLU A 31 5.04 8.48 12.25
N HIS A 32 6.33 8.26 12.22
CA HIS A 32 7.33 9.28 12.56
C HIS A 32 8.10 9.82 11.35
N TYR A 33 7.69 9.47 10.12
CA TYR A 33 8.38 9.98 8.93
C TYR A 33 8.20 11.48 8.71
N GLY A 34 7.01 12.02 9.05
CA GLY A 34 6.73 13.46 8.91
C GLY A 34 7.02 13.94 7.48
N ASP A 35 7.83 15.00 7.36
CA ASP A 35 8.20 15.61 6.07
C ASP A 35 9.41 14.96 5.39
N LYS A 36 9.83 13.76 5.83
CA LYS A 36 10.95 13.07 5.19
C LYS A 36 10.63 12.68 3.76
N THR A 37 11.59 12.89 2.89
CA THR A 37 11.47 12.54 1.48
C THR A 37 11.56 11.02 1.24
N PRO A 38 11.04 10.50 0.14
CA PRO A 38 11.21 9.12 -0.28
C PRO A 38 12.67 8.64 -0.21
N ASN A 39 13.62 9.47 -0.65
CA ASN A 39 15.04 9.13 -0.66
C ASN A 39 15.64 9.00 0.76
N GLU A 40 15.06 9.65 1.74
CA GLU A 40 15.52 9.56 3.15
C GLU A 40 15.02 8.30 3.85
N ILE A 41 13.85 7.78 3.47
CA ILE A 41 13.19 6.66 4.16
C ILE A 41 13.33 5.34 3.42
N PHE A 42 13.38 5.33 2.08
CA PHE A 42 13.43 4.12 1.26
C PHE A 42 14.86 3.89 0.75
N LYS A 43 15.54 2.90 1.30
CA LYS A 43 16.97 2.65 1.08
C LYS A 43 17.25 1.44 0.18
N LEU A 44 16.28 1.05 -0.64
CA LEU A 44 16.51 0.00 -1.63
C LEU A 44 17.62 0.41 -2.60
N THR A 45 18.46 -0.54 -2.97
CA THR A 45 19.60 -0.35 -3.88
C THR A 45 19.44 -1.21 -5.14
N GLU A 46 20.36 -1.03 -6.07
CA GLU A 46 20.46 -1.82 -7.31
C GLU A 46 20.68 -3.33 -7.07
N ASP A 47 21.06 -3.72 -5.84
CA ASP A 47 21.26 -5.14 -5.48
C ASP A 47 19.94 -5.90 -5.28
N PHE A 48 18.80 -5.21 -5.28
CA PHE A 48 17.52 -5.89 -5.19
C PHE A 48 17.24 -6.70 -6.45
N ASP A 49 17.06 -7.99 -6.28
CA ASP A 49 16.80 -8.96 -7.35
C ASP A 49 15.44 -9.63 -7.16
N ALA A 50 14.43 -9.08 -7.84
CA ALA A 50 13.06 -9.58 -7.81
C ALA A 50 12.96 -10.99 -8.43
N ASP A 51 13.78 -11.30 -9.44
CA ASP A 51 13.80 -12.61 -10.08
C ASP A 51 14.26 -13.70 -9.10
N THR A 52 15.38 -13.48 -8.44
CA THR A 52 15.89 -14.41 -7.40
C THR A 52 14.89 -14.56 -6.25
N LEU A 53 14.24 -13.49 -5.81
CA LEU A 53 13.22 -13.56 -4.76
C LEU A 53 12.06 -14.48 -5.17
N VAL A 54 11.45 -14.23 -6.31
CA VAL A 54 10.28 -15.00 -6.76
C VAL A 54 10.64 -16.43 -7.10
N LYS A 55 11.77 -16.64 -7.79
CA LYS A 55 12.29 -17.98 -8.10
C LYS A 55 12.51 -18.82 -6.84
N THR A 56 13.15 -18.25 -5.83
CA THR A 56 13.41 -18.95 -4.56
C THR A 56 12.12 -19.39 -3.87
N LEU A 57 11.12 -18.50 -3.83
CA LEU A 57 9.80 -18.83 -3.29
C LEU A 57 9.10 -19.94 -4.10
N LYS A 58 9.18 -19.85 -5.43
CA LYS A 58 8.60 -20.88 -6.32
C LYS A 58 9.24 -22.25 -6.12
N GLU A 59 10.57 -22.30 -6.04
CA GLU A 59 11.32 -23.54 -5.79
C GLU A 59 11.03 -24.12 -4.40
N ALA A 60 10.77 -23.26 -3.40
CA ALA A 60 10.34 -23.68 -2.07
C ALA A 60 8.88 -24.17 -2.01
N GLY A 61 8.14 -24.11 -3.12
CA GLY A 61 6.78 -24.65 -3.23
C GLY A 61 5.66 -23.65 -3.03
N PHE A 62 5.96 -22.36 -2.81
CA PHE A 62 4.93 -21.32 -2.73
C PHE A 62 4.19 -21.20 -4.07
N LYS A 63 2.87 -20.94 -3.99
CA LYS A 63 1.99 -20.79 -5.14
C LYS A 63 1.62 -19.35 -5.42
N LYS A 64 1.70 -18.51 -4.39
CA LYS A 64 1.31 -17.11 -4.45
C LYS A 64 2.26 -16.25 -3.61
N LEU A 65 2.55 -15.05 -4.11
CA LEU A 65 3.27 -14.00 -3.42
C LEU A 65 2.33 -12.78 -3.25
N ILE A 66 2.04 -12.41 -2.01
CA ILE A 66 1.30 -11.19 -1.67
C ILE A 66 2.32 -10.11 -1.32
N VAL A 67 2.22 -8.95 -1.97
CA VAL A 67 3.17 -7.84 -1.83
C VAL A 67 2.49 -6.62 -1.21
N THR A 68 3.15 -5.98 -0.26
CA THR A 68 2.71 -4.69 0.29
C THR A 68 3.05 -3.58 -0.69
N ALA A 69 2.12 -3.20 -1.56
CA ALA A 69 2.33 -2.10 -2.49
C ALA A 69 2.32 -0.74 -1.80
N LYS A 70 1.44 -0.57 -0.80
CA LYS A 70 1.40 0.59 0.10
C LYS A 70 1.01 0.12 1.49
N HIS A 71 1.78 0.52 2.51
CA HIS A 71 1.43 0.32 3.91
C HIS A 71 0.82 1.59 4.52
N HIS A 72 0.60 1.61 5.82
CA HIS A 72 -0.01 2.74 6.56
C HIS A 72 0.80 4.04 6.48
N ASP A 73 2.10 3.95 6.22
CA ASP A 73 2.98 5.11 6.01
C ASP A 73 2.68 5.88 4.72
N GLY A 74 1.85 5.35 3.83
CA GLY A 74 1.44 5.99 2.58
C GLY A 74 2.43 5.85 1.44
N PHE A 75 3.62 5.27 1.67
CA PHE A 75 4.65 5.14 0.63
C PHE A 75 4.26 4.08 -0.41
N CYS A 76 4.33 4.45 -1.68
CA CYS A 76 4.03 3.58 -2.80
C CYS A 76 5.31 2.94 -3.37
N ILE A 77 5.40 1.61 -3.41
CA ILE A 77 6.56 0.92 -4.02
C ILE A 77 6.48 0.83 -5.55
N TRP A 78 5.49 1.47 -6.17
CA TRP A 78 5.36 1.68 -7.61
C TRP A 78 5.42 3.18 -7.91
N ALA A 79 5.75 3.55 -9.14
CA ALA A 79 5.74 4.94 -9.61
C ALA A 79 4.27 5.38 -9.79
N SER A 80 3.70 6.03 -8.78
CA SER A 80 2.31 6.48 -8.76
C SER A 80 2.15 7.83 -9.43
N GLU A 81 1.09 8.01 -10.22
CA GLU A 81 0.70 9.33 -10.74
C GLU A 81 -0.12 10.13 -9.71
N ALA A 82 -0.66 9.46 -8.69
CA ALA A 82 -1.51 10.08 -7.67
C ALA A 82 -0.71 10.78 -6.56
N THR A 83 0.57 10.43 -6.37
CA THR A 83 1.43 11.00 -5.31
C THR A 83 2.89 11.05 -5.75
N GLN A 84 3.66 11.96 -5.13
CA GLN A 84 5.13 11.99 -5.23
C GLN A 84 5.81 11.22 -4.07
N TYR A 85 5.02 10.66 -3.17
CA TYR A 85 5.51 9.87 -2.04
C TYR A 85 5.61 8.40 -2.45
N ASP A 86 6.51 8.13 -3.38
CA ASP A 86 6.67 6.84 -4.03
C ASP A 86 8.14 6.51 -4.35
N VAL A 87 8.36 5.33 -4.93
CA VAL A 87 9.67 4.81 -5.28
C VAL A 87 10.42 5.68 -6.29
N SER A 88 9.75 6.48 -7.11
CA SER A 88 10.40 7.37 -8.08
C SER A 88 11.19 8.52 -7.42
N GLY A 89 10.80 8.88 -6.19
CA GLY A 89 11.55 9.80 -5.34
C GLY A 89 12.78 9.18 -4.66
N ALA A 90 12.96 7.86 -4.71
CA ALA A 90 14.06 7.13 -4.07
C ALA A 90 15.19 6.85 -5.09
N THR A 91 16.10 7.79 -5.23
CA THR A 91 17.15 7.76 -6.27
C THR A 91 18.18 6.64 -6.10
N ASN A 92 18.25 5.98 -4.94
CA ASN A 92 19.11 4.83 -4.69
C ASN A 92 18.70 3.59 -5.49
N TYR A 93 17.45 3.53 -5.94
CA TYR A 93 16.94 2.42 -6.74
C TYR A 93 16.71 2.89 -8.17
N GLN A 94 17.45 2.30 -9.12
CA GLN A 94 17.40 2.58 -10.56
C GLN A 94 17.44 4.09 -10.89
N GLY A 95 18.18 4.86 -10.08
CA GLY A 95 18.33 6.32 -10.29
C GLY A 95 17.03 7.10 -10.22
N GLY A 96 16.03 6.64 -9.43
CA GLY A 96 14.70 7.24 -9.34
C GLY A 96 13.77 6.89 -10.51
N LYS A 97 14.11 5.85 -11.30
CA LYS A 97 13.28 5.33 -12.40
C LYS A 97 12.73 3.93 -12.10
N GLY A 98 13.04 3.42 -10.91
CA GLY A 98 12.62 2.09 -10.48
C GLY A 98 11.12 2.00 -10.18
N ASP A 99 10.61 0.80 -10.32
CA ASP A 99 9.24 0.42 -9.96
C ASP A 99 9.28 -1.00 -9.39
N VAL A 100 9.38 -1.08 -8.07
CA VAL A 100 9.58 -2.36 -7.37
C VAL A 100 8.40 -3.31 -7.61
N LEU A 101 7.18 -2.77 -7.64
CA LEU A 101 5.99 -3.57 -7.91
C LEU A 101 6.01 -4.16 -9.32
N ALA A 102 6.48 -3.39 -10.31
CA ALA A 102 6.64 -3.87 -11.68
C ALA A 102 7.73 -4.94 -11.79
N ASP A 103 8.87 -4.76 -11.11
CA ASP A 103 9.96 -5.74 -11.14
C ASP A 103 9.52 -7.07 -10.52
N ILE A 104 8.80 -7.04 -9.39
CA ILE A 104 8.21 -8.23 -8.79
C ILE A 104 7.12 -8.85 -9.70
N SER A 105 6.28 -8.02 -10.32
CA SER A 105 5.23 -8.50 -11.25
C SER A 105 5.80 -9.21 -12.45
N LYS A 106 6.88 -8.67 -13.02
CA LYS A 106 7.63 -9.29 -14.11
C LYS A 106 8.18 -10.66 -13.68
N ALA A 107 8.84 -10.73 -12.54
CA ALA A 107 9.36 -11.98 -12.00
C ALA A 107 8.25 -13.01 -11.72
N CYS A 108 7.10 -12.58 -11.17
CA CYS A 108 5.94 -13.44 -10.99
C CYS A 108 5.43 -14.02 -12.32
N THR A 109 5.45 -13.22 -13.39
CA THR A 109 5.08 -13.67 -14.73
C THR A 109 6.08 -14.70 -15.30
N GLU A 110 7.39 -14.45 -15.15
CA GLU A 110 8.45 -15.32 -15.65
C GLU A 110 8.47 -16.68 -14.95
N HIS A 111 8.18 -16.71 -13.65
CA HIS A 111 8.16 -17.93 -12.85
C HIS A 111 6.76 -18.53 -12.65
N ASP A 112 5.72 -17.99 -13.31
CA ASP A 112 4.33 -18.43 -13.18
C ASP A 112 3.89 -18.50 -11.69
N MET A 113 4.21 -17.46 -10.92
CA MET A 113 3.82 -17.29 -9.53
C MET A 113 2.55 -16.44 -9.47
N ASP A 114 1.48 -16.92 -8.84
CA ASP A 114 0.32 -16.10 -8.58
C ASP A 114 0.69 -14.90 -7.70
N MET A 115 0.10 -13.75 -7.95
CA MET A 115 0.39 -12.53 -7.21
C MET A 115 -0.85 -12.00 -6.50
N GLY A 116 -0.69 -11.59 -5.26
CA GLY A 116 -1.65 -10.83 -4.47
C GLY A 116 -1.10 -9.44 -4.17
N LEU A 117 -2.01 -8.54 -3.81
CA LEU A 117 -1.71 -7.15 -3.50
C LEU A 117 -2.25 -6.78 -2.13
N TYR A 118 -1.40 -6.15 -1.31
CA TYR A 118 -1.84 -5.43 -0.13
C TYR A 118 -1.70 -3.93 -0.39
N LEU A 119 -2.81 -3.22 -0.39
CA LEU A 119 -2.86 -1.76 -0.49
C LEU A 119 -3.63 -1.23 0.71
N SER A 120 -2.94 -0.57 1.64
CA SER A 120 -3.57 -0.04 2.85
C SER A 120 -4.57 1.06 2.52
N PRO A 121 -5.82 0.96 3.01
CA PRO A 121 -6.75 2.09 2.97
C PRO A 121 -6.46 3.14 4.06
N TRP A 122 -5.68 2.78 5.08
CA TRP A 122 -5.18 3.72 6.06
C TRP A 122 -3.88 4.35 5.55
N ASP A 123 -3.81 5.67 5.55
CA ASP A 123 -2.70 6.45 5.04
C ASP A 123 -2.45 7.62 5.99
N ILE A 124 -1.32 7.57 6.70
CA ILE A 124 -0.97 8.61 7.68
C ILE A 124 -0.17 9.76 7.07
N HIS A 125 0.25 9.62 5.82
CA HIS A 125 1.02 10.63 5.10
C HIS A 125 0.14 11.56 4.26
N ASP A 126 -0.83 11.02 3.51
CA ASP A 126 -1.63 11.83 2.60
C ASP A 126 -2.54 12.80 3.35
N GLU A 127 -2.47 14.08 2.97
CA GLU A 127 -3.25 15.13 3.62
C GLU A 127 -4.77 14.97 3.48
N SER A 128 -5.23 14.22 2.47
CA SER A 128 -6.65 13.95 2.27
C SER A 128 -7.19 12.85 3.18
N TYR A 129 -6.31 12.08 3.85
CA TYR A 129 -6.77 11.00 4.70
C TYR A 129 -7.60 11.52 5.89
N GLY A 130 -8.72 10.85 6.13
CA GLY A 130 -9.75 11.29 7.07
C GLY A 130 -10.71 12.30 6.44
N TYR A 131 -11.57 12.87 7.26
CA TYR A 131 -12.51 13.90 6.85
C TYR A 131 -11.99 15.27 7.25
N LYS A 132 -11.76 16.16 6.29
CA LYS A 132 -11.18 17.50 6.51
C LYS A 132 -11.94 18.57 5.74
N ASP A 133 -12.11 19.73 6.35
CA ASP A 133 -12.69 20.88 5.66
C ASP A 133 -11.70 21.50 4.65
N ALA A 134 -12.14 22.51 3.93
CA ALA A 134 -11.33 23.22 2.93
C ALA A 134 -10.05 23.86 3.51
N SER A 135 -10.00 24.10 4.83
CA SER A 135 -8.82 24.62 5.52
C SER A 135 -7.85 23.52 5.97
N GLY A 136 -8.22 22.25 5.78
CA GLY A 136 -7.46 21.08 6.24
C GLY A 136 -7.73 20.72 7.71
N LYS A 137 -8.72 21.36 8.36
CA LYS A 137 -9.09 21.03 9.73
C LYS A 137 -9.91 19.74 9.77
N ALA A 138 -9.57 18.86 10.71
CA ALA A 138 -10.28 17.60 10.90
C ALA A 138 -11.76 17.82 11.30
N LEU A 139 -12.66 17.12 10.62
CA LEU A 139 -14.10 17.07 10.88
C LEU A 139 -14.48 15.90 11.78
N VAL A 140 -13.55 14.96 12.01
CA VAL A 140 -13.70 13.82 12.92
C VAL A 140 -12.51 13.74 13.85
N GLU A 141 -12.73 13.14 15.00
CA GLU A 141 -11.69 12.79 15.96
C GLU A 141 -11.78 11.30 16.31
N PHE A 142 -10.67 10.71 16.74
CA PHE A 142 -10.62 9.34 17.18
C PHE A 142 -10.62 9.30 18.71
N VAL A 143 -11.67 8.77 19.28
CA VAL A 143 -11.94 8.84 20.72
C VAL A 143 -11.87 7.45 21.38
N ASP A 144 -11.52 7.45 22.65
CA ASP A 144 -11.56 6.31 23.55
C ASP A 144 -12.93 6.27 24.22
N THR A 145 -13.81 5.36 23.76
CA THR A 145 -15.19 5.27 24.29
C THR A 145 -15.29 4.34 25.48
N ASN A 146 -14.30 3.49 25.71
CA ASN A 146 -14.29 2.49 26.79
C ASN A 146 -13.35 2.86 27.95
N ASN A 147 -12.60 3.97 27.83
CA ASN A 147 -11.63 4.49 28.81
C ASN A 147 -10.49 3.51 29.14
N ASP A 148 -10.02 2.76 28.15
CA ASP A 148 -8.87 1.86 28.31
C ASP A 148 -7.52 2.54 27.95
N GLY A 149 -7.55 3.82 27.59
CA GLY A 149 -6.39 4.62 27.20
C GLY A 149 -6.04 4.50 25.71
N LYS A 150 -6.86 3.82 24.92
CA LYS A 150 -6.67 3.64 23.47
C LYS A 150 -7.90 4.10 22.71
N PRO A 151 -7.76 5.01 21.74
CA PRO A 151 -8.87 5.39 20.89
C PRO A 151 -9.44 4.18 20.13
N ASP A 152 -10.76 4.05 20.10
CA ASP A 152 -11.47 2.92 19.50
C ASP A 152 -12.56 3.30 18.50
N LYS A 153 -12.89 4.59 18.38
CA LYS A 153 -13.99 5.06 17.54
C LYS A 153 -13.77 6.44 16.95
N ASN A 154 -14.08 6.57 15.65
CA ASN A 154 -14.20 7.88 15.01
C ASN A 154 -15.56 8.51 15.33
N GLN A 155 -15.56 9.79 15.70
CA GLN A 155 -16.77 10.58 15.88
C GLN A 155 -16.64 11.99 15.29
N PRO A 156 -17.75 12.57 14.78
CA PRO A 156 -17.76 13.96 14.32
C PRO A 156 -17.42 14.95 15.43
N VAL A 157 -16.58 15.95 15.11
CA VAL A 157 -16.23 17.03 16.05
C VAL A 157 -17.33 18.08 16.12
N ASN A 158 -17.34 18.89 17.19
CA ASN A 158 -18.20 20.06 17.35
C ASN A 158 -19.72 19.78 17.19
N GLY A 159 -20.16 18.55 17.48
CA GLY A 159 -21.57 18.18 17.39
C GLY A 159 -22.08 18.03 15.96
N LEU A 160 -21.21 17.92 14.98
CA LEU A 160 -21.59 17.61 13.60
C LEU A 160 -22.25 16.22 13.49
N THR A 161 -23.18 16.08 12.57
CA THR A 161 -23.67 14.77 12.14
C THR A 161 -22.75 14.20 11.06
N TRP A 162 -22.79 12.89 10.84
CA TRP A 162 -22.04 12.24 9.76
C TRP A 162 -22.42 12.77 8.37
N GLU A 163 -23.66 13.19 8.18
CA GLU A 163 -24.10 13.79 6.93
C GLU A 163 -23.44 15.16 6.73
N GLN A 164 -23.37 15.98 7.79
CA GLN A 164 -22.68 17.28 7.74
C GLN A 164 -21.17 17.12 7.53
N VAL A 165 -20.55 16.11 8.14
CA VAL A 165 -19.14 15.76 7.90
C VAL A 165 -18.90 15.50 6.43
N LYS A 166 -19.68 14.61 5.80
CA LYS A 166 -19.56 14.29 4.37
C LYS A 166 -19.79 15.49 3.45
N GLN A 167 -20.69 16.41 3.82
CA GLN A 167 -20.95 17.62 3.04
C GLN A 167 -19.83 18.66 3.14
N GLN A 168 -19.12 18.69 4.27
CA GLN A 168 -18.03 19.63 4.51
C GLN A 168 -16.65 19.07 4.15
N ASP A 169 -16.56 17.78 3.92
CA ASP A 169 -15.31 17.13 3.51
C ASP A 169 -14.86 17.64 2.15
N ALA A 170 -13.76 18.38 2.17
CA ALA A 170 -13.17 19.00 0.97
C ALA A 170 -11.96 18.24 0.41
N LYS A 171 -11.55 17.17 1.08
CA LYS A 171 -10.39 16.32 0.74
C LYS A 171 -10.88 14.90 0.48
N ASP A 172 -11.08 14.54 -0.78
CA ASP A 172 -11.63 13.24 -1.16
C ASP A 172 -10.54 12.15 -1.19
N TYR A 173 -10.24 11.59 -0.01
CA TYR A 173 -9.31 10.46 0.10
C TYR A 173 -9.79 9.23 -0.67
N ASN A 174 -11.11 9.00 -0.77
CA ASN A 174 -11.62 7.86 -1.53
C ASN A 174 -11.27 7.98 -3.01
N LYS A 175 -11.30 9.21 -3.56
CA LYS A 175 -10.85 9.44 -4.93
C LYS A 175 -9.37 9.11 -5.08
N TYR A 176 -8.52 9.63 -4.20
CA TYR A 176 -7.08 9.36 -4.19
C TYR A 176 -6.78 7.86 -4.12
N TYR A 177 -7.42 7.15 -3.20
CA TYR A 177 -7.25 5.70 -3.04
C TYR A 177 -7.73 4.91 -4.25
N ASN A 178 -8.87 5.30 -4.83
CA ASN A 178 -9.40 4.67 -6.05
C ASN A 178 -8.52 4.93 -7.26
N ASP A 179 -7.94 6.12 -7.40
CA ASP A 179 -6.98 6.42 -8.47
C ASP A 179 -5.77 5.47 -8.37
N GLN A 180 -5.22 5.25 -7.18
CA GLN A 180 -4.15 4.27 -6.95
C GLN A 180 -4.55 2.83 -7.29
N LEU A 181 -5.77 2.41 -6.95
CA LEU A 181 -6.28 1.10 -7.34
C LEU A 181 -6.37 0.96 -8.87
N ILE A 182 -6.84 2.01 -9.56
CA ILE A 182 -6.96 2.03 -11.03
C ILE A 182 -5.58 1.97 -11.68
N GLU A 183 -4.58 2.69 -11.16
CA GLU A 183 -3.19 2.65 -11.63
C GLU A 183 -2.63 1.23 -11.65
N ILE A 184 -2.91 0.45 -10.60
CA ILE A 184 -2.37 -0.90 -10.46
C ILE A 184 -3.23 -1.93 -11.18
N LEU A 185 -4.54 -1.97 -10.89
CA LEU A 185 -5.43 -3.01 -11.39
C LEU A 185 -5.83 -2.81 -12.85
N GLY A 186 -5.76 -1.59 -13.35
CA GLY A 186 -6.03 -1.22 -14.73
C GLY A 186 -4.83 -1.29 -15.68
N ASN A 187 -3.68 -1.76 -15.20
CA ASN A 187 -2.43 -1.75 -15.96
C ASN A 187 -1.78 -3.14 -16.01
N ASP A 188 -1.68 -3.72 -17.21
CA ASP A 188 -1.12 -5.05 -17.46
C ASP A 188 0.38 -5.20 -17.05
N LYS A 189 1.04 -4.10 -16.69
CA LYS A 189 2.40 -4.08 -16.15
C LYS A 189 2.49 -4.78 -14.80
N TYR A 190 1.40 -4.77 -14.01
CA TYR A 190 1.39 -5.30 -12.66
C TYR A 190 0.67 -6.65 -12.55
N GLY A 191 1.07 -7.45 -11.57
CA GLY A 191 0.53 -8.78 -11.36
C GLY A 191 1.15 -9.85 -12.27
N ASN A 192 0.75 -11.10 -12.07
CA ASN A 192 1.14 -12.19 -12.98
C ASN A 192 0.34 -12.07 -14.28
N LYS A 193 1.01 -11.75 -15.41
CA LYS A 193 0.37 -11.54 -16.72
C LYS A 193 -0.78 -10.51 -16.66
N GLY A 194 -0.60 -9.43 -15.91
CA GLY A 194 -1.62 -8.40 -15.71
C GLY A 194 -2.73 -8.78 -14.73
N HIS A 195 -2.58 -9.84 -13.93
CA HIS A 195 -3.63 -10.31 -13.04
C HIS A 195 -3.17 -10.49 -11.59
N PHE A 196 -4.05 -10.11 -10.67
CA PHE A 196 -3.94 -10.41 -9.25
C PHE A 196 -4.96 -11.47 -8.83
N LYS A 197 -4.57 -12.33 -7.89
CA LYS A 197 -5.44 -13.38 -7.32
C LYS A 197 -5.97 -13.00 -5.94
N GLU A 198 -5.41 -11.97 -5.34
CA GLU A 198 -5.79 -11.50 -4.01
C GLU A 198 -5.44 -10.02 -3.85
#